data_efdf8b01fc0aad1df5335187243e7586
#
_entry.id   efdf8b01fc0aad1df5335187243e7586
#
_cell.length_a   1.000
_cell.length_b   1.000
_cell.length_c   1.000
_cell.angle_alpha   90.00
_cell.angle_beta   90.00
_cell.angle_gamma   90.00
#
_symmetry.space_group_name_H-M   'P 1'
#
loop_
_entity.id
_entity.type
_entity.pdbx_description
1 polymer ?
#
loop_
_entity_poly.entity_id
_entity_poly.type
_entity_poly.pdbx_seq_one_letter_code
_entity_poly.pdbx_strand_id
1 'polypeptide(L)'
;MKLTYRLAAGALATALSATLCAQGVLVKVDGSSTVYPVTEAVAEEFQKAEKNAIKVTVGISGTGGGFKKFCRGETDISNASRPILKAEMEECAKLGIQFYELPVAFDALTVVVNPKNTFLDKGITVDQLKKMWEPGAQGKVTKWNQIDASWPDAPIKLFGAGSDSGTFDYFTEAINGKSKASRGDYTASEDDNVLVQGVSQDVNAIGYFGYAYYAENQQRLKAVAIVEKAGKPAVAPSEASVLNGTYQPLSRPIF
;
A
#
# COMPACT_ATOMS: atom_id res chain seq x y z
N MET A 1 27.35 -80.62 17.92
CA MET A 1 26.19 -80.09 17.18
C MET A 1 25.98 -78.65 17.69
N LYS A 2 26.79 -77.70 17.26
CA LYS A 2 26.72 -76.26 17.56
C LYS A 2 27.45 -75.54 16.42
N LEU A 3 26.72 -75.14 15.42
CA LEU A 3 27.19 -74.13 14.43
C LEU A 3 25.99 -73.82 13.53
N THR A 4 25.45 -72.64 13.61
CA THR A 4 24.66 -71.96 12.56
C THR A 4 23.64 -71.00 13.12
N TYR A 5 24.10 -69.90 13.80
CA TYR A 5 23.25 -68.70 14.01
C TYR A 5 24.19 -67.45 14.14
N ARG A 6 24.92 -67.13 13.10
CA ARG A 6 25.69 -65.87 13.09
C ARG A 6 25.84 -65.25 11.70
N LEU A 7 24.82 -65.20 10.89
CA LEU A 7 24.85 -64.52 9.58
C LEU A 7 23.55 -63.88 9.12
N ALA A 8 22.70 -63.41 10.06
CA ALA A 8 21.46 -62.75 9.67
C ALA A 8 21.27 -61.33 10.29
N ALA A 9 22.31 -60.75 10.91
CA ALA A 9 22.20 -59.47 11.60
C ALA A 9 22.91 -58.27 10.86
N GLY A 10 23.47 -58.50 9.67
CA GLY A 10 24.29 -57.52 8.98
C GLY A 10 23.63 -56.75 7.82
N ALA A 11 22.38 -57.09 7.42
CA ALA A 11 21.78 -56.55 6.18
C ALA A 11 20.63 -55.57 6.41
N LEU A 12 20.31 -55.20 7.67
CA LEU A 12 19.16 -54.31 7.97
C LEU A 12 19.58 -52.89 8.40
N ALA A 13 20.87 -52.54 8.40
CA ALA A 13 21.38 -51.25 8.89
C ALA A 13 21.74 -50.24 7.80
N THR A 14 21.57 -50.55 6.51
CA THR A 14 21.98 -49.66 5.40
C THR A 14 20.81 -49.07 4.59
N ALA A 15 19.55 -49.30 4.98
CA ALA A 15 18.38 -48.76 4.25
C ALA A 15 17.74 -47.52 4.90
N LEU A 16 18.35 -46.91 5.95
CA LEU A 16 17.71 -45.80 6.68
C LEU A 16 18.41 -44.43 6.46
N SER A 17 19.20 -44.26 5.40
CA SER A 17 20.00 -43.04 5.19
C SER A 17 19.72 -42.29 3.91
N ALA A 18 18.49 -42.30 3.38
CA ALA A 18 18.21 -41.58 2.12
C ALA A 18 16.83 -40.92 2.08
N THR A 19 16.32 -40.44 3.21
CA THR A 19 15.24 -39.46 3.22
C THR A 19 15.74 -38.18 3.90
N LEU A 20 16.85 -37.61 3.41
CA LEU A 20 17.02 -36.16 3.53
C LEU A 20 15.90 -35.57 2.69
N CYS A 21 14.81 -35.18 3.35
CA CYS A 21 13.82 -34.32 2.76
C CYS A 21 14.56 -33.16 2.11
N ALA A 22 14.54 -33.08 0.79
CA ALA A 22 14.79 -31.85 0.09
C ALA A 22 13.72 -30.87 0.60
N GLN A 23 14.02 -30.17 1.69
CA GLN A 23 13.22 -29.02 2.09
C GLN A 23 13.34 -28.04 0.93
N GLY A 24 12.27 -27.91 0.15
CA GLY A 24 12.22 -26.96 -0.94
C GLY A 24 12.64 -25.56 -0.40
N VAL A 25 13.37 -24.84 -1.20
CA VAL A 25 13.79 -23.46 -0.86
C VAL A 25 12.52 -22.65 -0.60
N LEU A 26 12.46 -21.96 0.53
CA LEU A 26 11.36 -21.07 0.90
C LEU A 26 11.85 -19.63 0.88
N VAL A 27 11.24 -18.81 0.02
CA VAL A 27 11.42 -17.35 0.00
C VAL A 27 10.31 -16.73 0.82
N LYS A 28 10.66 -15.93 1.80
CA LYS A 28 9.72 -15.23 2.69
C LYS A 28 9.67 -13.75 2.34
N VAL A 29 8.50 -13.28 1.96
CA VAL A 29 8.23 -11.86 1.66
C VAL A 29 7.22 -11.33 2.65
N ASP A 30 7.42 -10.12 3.15
CA ASP A 30 6.43 -9.45 4.03
C ASP A 30 6.57 -7.93 3.87
N GLY A 31 5.52 -7.18 4.19
CA GLY A 31 5.59 -5.72 4.20
C GLY A 31 4.31 -5.02 3.75
N SER A 32 4.45 -4.13 2.79
CA SER A 32 3.40 -3.23 2.31
C SER A 32 2.19 -3.96 1.74
N SER A 33 1.00 -3.61 2.22
CA SER A 33 -0.28 -4.07 1.67
C SER A 33 -0.54 -3.53 0.25
N THR A 34 0.00 -2.35 -0.10
CA THR A 34 -0.06 -1.78 -1.45
C THR A 34 0.69 -2.65 -2.46
N VAL A 35 1.86 -3.17 -2.07
CA VAL A 35 2.73 -3.98 -2.95
C VAL A 35 2.30 -5.45 -2.96
N TYR A 36 1.60 -5.91 -1.92
CA TYR A 36 1.18 -7.30 -1.74
C TYR A 36 0.55 -7.93 -2.99
N PRO A 37 -0.47 -7.32 -3.65
CA PRO A 37 -1.13 -7.96 -4.80
C PRO A 37 -0.17 -8.19 -5.98
N VAL A 38 0.77 -7.25 -6.19
CA VAL A 38 1.79 -7.36 -7.24
C VAL A 38 2.74 -8.51 -6.92
N THR A 39 3.22 -8.56 -5.68
CA THR A 39 4.15 -9.60 -5.22
C THR A 39 3.49 -10.97 -5.22
N GLU A 40 2.22 -11.08 -4.82
CA GLU A 40 1.48 -12.35 -4.84
C GLU A 40 1.35 -12.89 -6.28
N ALA A 41 0.98 -12.05 -7.24
CA ALA A 41 0.90 -12.44 -8.64
C ALA A 41 2.26 -12.88 -9.21
N VAL A 42 3.33 -12.13 -8.92
CA VAL A 42 4.70 -12.49 -9.33
C VAL A 42 5.15 -13.79 -8.66
N ALA A 43 4.88 -13.97 -7.37
CA ALA A 43 5.21 -15.19 -6.64
C ALA A 43 4.51 -16.43 -7.22
N GLU A 44 3.24 -16.30 -7.61
CA GLU A 44 2.49 -17.37 -8.26
C GLU A 44 3.12 -17.78 -9.59
N GLU A 45 3.41 -16.82 -10.46
CA GLU A 45 4.05 -17.09 -11.76
C GLU A 45 5.48 -17.64 -11.61
N PHE A 46 6.26 -17.11 -10.67
CA PHE A 46 7.59 -17.62 -10.36
C PHE A 46 7.54 -19.08 -9.88
N GLN A 47 6.65 -19.41 -8.95
CA GLN A 47 6.50 -20.79 -8.46
C GLN A 47 6.12 -21.76 -9.59
N LYS A 48 5.26 -21.33 -10.53
CA LYS A 48 4.90 -22.13 -11.72
C LYS A 48 6.13 -22.35 -12.61
N ALA A 49 6.90 -21.30 -12.89
CA ALA A 49 8.11 -21.37 -13.72
C ALA A 49 9.15 -22.32 -13.11
N GLU A 50 9.35 -22.26 -11.79
CA GLU A 50 10.26 -23.12 -11.03
C GLU A 50 9.68 -24.52 -10.73
N LYS A 51 8.55 -24.90 -11.36
CA LYS A 51 7.88 -26.19 -11.16
C LYS A 51 7.63 -26.51 -9.68
N ASN A 52 7.39 -25.49 -8.89
CA ASN A 52 7.19 -25.56 -7.42
C ASN A 52 8.41 -26.07 -6.62
N ALA A 53 9.60 -26.05 -7.19
CA ALA A 53 10.82 -26.38 -6.45
C ALA A 53 11.20 -25.30 -5.42
N ILE A 54 10.80 -24.04 -5.68
CA ILE A 54 10.94 -22.91 -4.77
C ILE A 54 9.54 -22.47 -4.34
N LYS A 55 9.34 -22.33 -3.04
CA LYS A 55 8.10 -21.81 -2.46
C LYS A 55 8.29 -20.34 -2.08
N VAL A 56 7.25 -19.55 -2.28
CA VAL A 56 7.22 -18.15 -1.86
C VAL A 56 6.02 -17.95 -0.92
N THR A 57 6.25 -17.32 0.20
CA THR A 57 5.16 -16.86 1.09
C THR A 57 5.16 -15.34 1.11
N VAL A 58 3.98 -14.74 1.02
CA VAL A 58 3.80 -13.29 1.04
C VAL A 58 2.90 -12.92 2.21
N GLY A 59 3.40 -12.06 3.10
CA GLY A 59 2.67 -11.56 4.26
C GLY A 59 2.40 -10.06 4.18
N ILE A 60 1.51 -9.59 5.07
CA ILE A 60 1.15 -8.18 5.17
C ILE A 60 1.36 -7.71 6.61
N SER A 61 2.30 -6.79 6.83
CA SER A 61 2.51 -6.14 8.12
C SER A 61 2.70 -4.61 8.00
N GLY A 62 2.45 -4.07 6.80
CA GLY A 62 2.76 -2.70 6.43
C GLY A 62 4.26 -2.49 6.20
N THR A 63 4.63 -1.42 5.49
CA THR A 63 6.04 -1.13 5.12
C THR A 63 6.97 -1.13 6.34
N GLY A 64 6.61 -0.42 7.41
CA GLY A 64 7.45 -0.38 8.63
C GLY A 64 7.52 -1.70 9.38
N GLY A 65 6.45 -2.51 9.35
CA GLY A 65 6.43 -3.87 9.91
C GLY A 65 7.34 -4.81 9.13
N GLY A 66 7.29 -4.73 7.79
CA GLY A 66 8.15 -5.46 6.87
C GLY A 66 9.63 -5.17 7.12
N PHE A 67 10.02 -3.90 7.19
CA PHE A 67 11.41 -3.52 7.49
C PHE A 67 11.90 -4.05 8.84
N LYS A 68 11.05 -4.05 9.88
CA LYS A 68 11.42 -4.64 11.17
C LYS A 68 11.72 -6.13 11.08
N LYS A 69 10.89 -6.90 10.35
CA LYS A 69 11.11 -8.33 10.13
C LYS A 69 12.36 -8.56 9.28
N PHE A 70 12.49 -7.81 8.20
CA PHE A 70 13.62 -7.89 7.28
C PHE A 70 14.96 -7.62 7.98
N CYS A 71 15.06 -6.52 8.74
CA CYS A 71 16.27 -6.18 9.47
C CYS A 71 16.63 -7.20 10.57
N ARG A 72 15.67 -8.02 11.04
CA ARG A 72 15.93 -9.14 11.94
C ARG A 72 16.25 -10.46 11.22
N GLY A 73 16.28 -10.46 9.87
CA GLY A 73 16.53 -11.66 9.08
C GLY A 73 15.37 -12.66 9.10
N GLU A 74 14.16 -12.22 9.42
CA GLU A 74 12.96 -13.08 9.43
C GLU A 74 12.38 -13.27 8.04
N THR A 75 12.66 -12.34 7.11
CA THR A 75 12.23 -12.37 5.71
C THR A 75 13.40 -12.12 4.76
N ASP A 76 13.30 -12.64 3.55
CA ASP A 76 14.30 -12.49 2.49
C ASP A 76 14.05 -11.21 1.67
N ILE A 77 12.77 -10.80 1.57
CA ILE A 77 12.33 -9.61 0.83
C ILE A 77 11.37 -8.81 1.71
N SER A 78 11.48 -7.48 1.67
CA SER A 78 10.53 -6.57 2.28
C SER A 78 9.82 -5.75 1.20
N ASN A 79 8.50 -5.94 1.07
CA ASN A 79 7.68 -5.07 0.24
C ASN A 79 7.57 -3.68 0.88
N ALA A 80 7.84 -2.64 0.11
CA ALA A 80 7.81 -1.29 0.64
C ALA A 80 7.10 -0.31 -0.29
N SER A 81 6.31 0.56 0.27
CA SER A 81 5.62 1.64 -0.44
C SER A 81 6.22 3.02 -0.16
N ARG A 82 7.43 3.05 0.33
CA ARG A 82 8.35 4.16 0.47
C ARG A 82 9.79 3.66 0.59
N PRO A 83 10.79 4.50 0.33
CA PRO A 83 12.18 4.16 0.63
C PRO A 83 12.37 3.82 2.11
N ILE A 84 13.39 3.02 2.41
CA ILE A 84 13.79 2.73 3.78
C ILE A 84 14.29 4.01 4.48
N LEU A 85 13.88 4.23 5.72
CA LEU A 85 14.30 5.41 6.49
C LEU A 85 15.67 5.18 7.11
N LYS A 86 16.40 6.28 7.38
CA LYS A 86 17.72 6.23 8.02
C LYS A 86 17.72 5.41 9.31
N ALA A 87 16.73 5.59 10.18
CA ALA A 87 16.62 4.83 11.43
C ALA A 87 16.43 3.33 11.18
N GLU A 88 15.70 2.94 10.13
CA GLU A 88 15.52 1.54 9.75
C GLU A 88 16.81 0.95 9.17
N MET A 89 17.54 1.73 8.34
CA MET A 89 18.89 1.33 7.85
C MET A 89 19.86 1.10 9.01
N GLU A 90 19.82 1.95 10.03
CA GLU A 90 20.67 1.79 11.23
C GLU A 90 20.33 0.52 12.01
N GLU A 91 19.04 0.13 12.09
CA GLU A 91 18.63 -1.15 12.72
C GLU A 91 19.10 -2.36 11.89
N CYS A 92 18.95 -2.34 10.57
CA CYS A 92 19.51 -3.37 9.70
C CYS A 92 21.04 -3.52 9.90
N ALA A 93 21.77 -2.40 9.90
CA ALA A 93 23.22 -2.38 10.05
C ALA A 93 23.69 -2.97 11.39
N LYS A 94 22.99 -2.71 12.51
CA LYS A 94 23.29 -3.29 13.83
C LYS A 94 23.25 -4.82 13.81
N LEU A 95 22.41 -5.40 12.97
CA LEU A 95 22.23 -6.84 12.84
C LEU A 95 22.99 -7.43 11.65
N GLY A 96 23.81 -6.61 10.95
CA GLY A 96 24.64 -7.02 9.83
C GLY A 96 23.87 -7.30 8.53
N ILE A 97 22.61 -6.87 8.44
CA ILE A 97 21.79 -7.03 7.25
C ILE A 97 22.15 -5.96 6.21
N GLN A 98 22.53 -6.41 5.03
CA GLN A 98 22.71 -5.59 3.83
C GLN A 98 21.54 -5.81 2.89
N PHE A 99 21.14 -4.78 2.13
CA PHE A 99 20.00 -4.85 1.23
C PHE A 99 20.22 -4.02 -0.04
N TYR A 100 19.38 -4.27 -1.02
CA TYR A 100 19.24 -3.47 -2.23
C TYR A 100 17.81 -2.94 -2.29
N GLU A 101 17.64 -1.67 -2.64
CA GLU A 101 16.34 -1.10 -2.99
C GLU A 101 16.11 -1.24 -4.49
N LEU A 102 15.01 -1.89 -4.86
CA LEU A 102 14.62 -2.12 -6.24
C LEU A 102 13.24 -1.50 -6.47
N PRO A 103 13.13 -0.30 -7.07
CA PRO A 103 11.84 0.26 -7.43
C PRO A 103 11.19 -0.61 -8.50
N VAL A 104 9.96 -1.07 -8.26
CA VAL A 104 9.25 -2.00 -9.15
C VAL A 104 8.11 -1.33 -9.91
N ALA A 105 7.50 -0.28 -9.33
CA ALA A 105 6.43 0.49 -9.97
C ALA A 105 6.24 1.85 -9.29
N PHE A 106 5.28 2.63 -9.82
CA PHE A 106 4.75 3.82 -9.16
C PHE A 106 3.32 3.58 -8.70
N ASP A 107 3.01 4.01 -7.50
CA ASP A 107 1.67 4.07 -6.95
C ASP A 107 1.18 5.53 -6.92
N ALA A 108 -0.08 5.74 -7.24
CA ALA A 108 -0.71 7.06 -7.18
C ALA A 108 -2.13 6.98 -6.62
N LEU A 109 -2.44 7.89 -5.72
CA LEU A 109 -3.78 8.10 -5.19
C LEU A 109 -4.45 9.27 -5.90
N THR A 110 -5.76 9.17 -6.09
CA THR A 110 -6.54 10.23 -6.72
C THR A 110 -7.58 10.73 -5.73
N VAL A 111 -7.60 12.04 -5.50
CA VAL A 111 -8.73 12.71 -4.86
C VAL A 111 -9.78 12.97 -5.93
N VAL A 112 -11.02 12.55 -5.65
CA VAL A 112 -12.12 12.62 -6.62
C VAL A 112 -13.34 13.28 -6.03
N VAL A 113 -14.11 13.91 -6.91
CA VAL A 113 -15.42 14.50 -6.60
C VAL A 113 -16.43 14.13 -7.69
N ASN A 114 -17.69 14.43 -7.44
CA ASN A 114 -18.74 14.36 -8.47
C ASN A 114 -18.42 15.33 -9.63
N PRO A 115 -18.65 14.98 -10.90
CA PRO A 115 -18.39 15.87 -12.04
C PRO A 115 -19.11 17.22 -11.96
N LYS A 116 -20.24 17.31 -11.26
CA LYS A 116 -21.00 18.56 -11.05
C LYS A 116 -20.39 19.47 -9.97
N ASN A 117 -19.40 19.02 -9.21
CA ASN A 117 -18.66 19.87 -8.30
C ASN A 117 -17.72 20.78 -9.11
N THR A 118 -17.95 22.10 -9.05
CA THR A 118 -17.18 23.10 -9.80
C THR A 118 -16.29 23.97 -8.94
N PHE A 119 -16.53 24.03 -7.62
CA PHE A 119 -15.74 24.88 -6.73
C PHE A 119 -14.31 24.33 -6.48
N LEU A 120 -14.05 23.07 -6.79
CA LEU A 120 -12.71 22.46 -6.74
C LEU A 120 -12.00 22.42 -8.11
N ASP A 121 -12.48 23.12 -9.13
CA ASP A 121 -11.86 23.16 -10.47
C ASP A 121 -10.44 23.76 -10.46
N LYS A 122 -10.12 24.59 -9.47
CA LYS A 122 -8.78 25.15 -9.27
C LYS A 122 -7.85 24.24 -8.47
N GLY A 123 -8.34 23.06 -8.06
CA GLY A 123 -7.61 22.11 -7.21
C GLY A 123 -7.85 22.32 -5.72
N ILE A 124 -7.20 21.48 -4.94
CA ILE A 124 -7.22 21.50 -3.47
C ILE A 124 -5.80 21.44 -2.94
N THR A 125 -5.52 22.17 -1.88
CA THR A 125 -4.20 22.13 -1.24
C THR A 125 -4.07 20.96 -0.28
N VAL A 126 -2.83 20.51 -0.04
CA VAL A 126 -2.53 19.50 0.97
C VAL A 126 -3.01 19.96 2.36
N ASP A 127 -2.85 21.25 2.70
CA ASP A 127 -3.34 21.80 3.97
C ASP A 127 -4.87 21.75 4.09
N GLN A 128 -5.61 22.00 2.99
CA GLN A 128 -7.06 21.87 2.96
C GLN A 128 -7.50 20.41 3.12
N LEU A 129 -6.82 19.45 2.46
CA LEU A 129 -7.04 18.03 2.64
C LEU A 129 -6.75 17.61 4.09
N LYS A 130 -5.63 18.05 4.66
CA LYS A 130 -5.29 17.79 6.07
C LYS A 130 -6.36 18.31 7.01
N LYS A 131 -6.79 19.58 6.87
CA LYS A 131 -7.87 20.17 7.66
C LYS A 131 -9.16 19.35 7.58
N MET A 132 -9.41 18.69 6.46
CA MET A 132 -10.59 17.85 6.24
C MET A 132 -10.46 16.46 6.86
N TRP A 133 -9.26 15.84 6.77
CA TRP A 133 -9.06 14.42 7.07
C TRP A 133 -8.33 14.12 8.38
N GLU A 134 -7.72 15.12 9.03
CA GLU A 134 -7.02 14.89 10.30
C GLU A 134 -7.97 14.42 11.43
N PRO A 135 -7.46 13.68 12.44
CA PRO A 135 -8.29 13.20 13.56
C PRO A 135 -9.06 14.31 14.27
N GLY A 136 -8.47 15.50 14.37
CA GLY A 136 -9.09 16.66 15.00
C GLY A 136 -10.31 17.22 14.27
N ALA A 137 -10.51 16.86 13.01
CA ALA A 137 -11.65 17.28 12.19
C ALA A 137 -12.96 16.53 12.51
N GLN A 138 -12.85 15.35 13.16
CA GLN A 138 -14.01 14.50 13.46
C GLN A 138 -15.11 15.25 14.22
N GLY A 139 -16.32 15.21 13.69
CA GLY A 139 -17.51 15.89 14.25
C GLY A 139 -17.45 17.42 14.21
N LYS A 140 -16.35 18.05 13.79
CA LYS A 140 -16.14 19.50 13.77
C LYS A 140 -16.17 20.08 12.37
N VAL A 141 -15.47 19.46 11.44
CA VAL A 141 -15.42 19.89 10.04
C VAL A 141 -16.44 19.06 9.27
N THR A 142 -17.60 19.63 9.06
CA THR A 142 -18.76 18.97 8.44
C THR A 142 -19.28 19.68 7.20
N LYS A 143 -18.78 20.90 6.93
CA LYS A 143 -19.20 21.73 5.80
C LYS A 143 -18.01 22.22 4.98
N TRP A 144 -18.20 22.40 3.69
CA TRP A 144 -17.18 22.85 2.74
C TRP A 144 -16.61 24.23 3.11
N ASN A 145 -17.46 25.20 3.48
CA ASN A 145 -17.04 26.55 3.85
C ASN A 145 -16.22 26.61 5.15
N GLN A 146 -16.18 25.53 5.94
CA GLN A 146 -15.27 25.43 7.08
C GLN A 146 -13.83 25.15 6.65
N ILE A 147 -13.62 24.58 5.46
CA ILE A 147 -12.29 24.37 4.88
C ILE A 147 -11.81 25.67 4.24
N ASP A 148 -12.62 26.23 3.35
CA ASP A 148 -12.37 27.50 2.67
C ASP A 148 -13.68 28.30 2.63
N ALA A 149 -13.63 29.54 3.13
CA ALA A 149 -14.81 30.40 3.27
C ALA A 149 -15.47 30.77 1.91
N SER A 150 -14.74 30.60 0.80
CA SER A 150 -15.26 30.84 -0.55
C SER A 150 -16.08 29.66 -1.09
N TRP A 151 -16.01 28.49 -0.45
CA TRP A 151 -16.72 27.29 -0.87
C TRP A 151 -18.17 27.28 -0.32
N PRO A 152 -19.06 26.44 -0.90
CA PRO A 152 -20.46 26.43 -0.51
C PRO A 152 -20.71 26.13 0.98
N ASP A 153 -21.73 26.73 1.58
CA ASP A 153 -22.27 26.30 2.87
C ASP A 153 -23.11 25.03 2.71
N ALA A 154 -22.43 23.93 2.42
CA ALA A 154 -23.03 22.63 2.18
C ALA A 154 -22.28 21.54 2.96
N PRO A 155 -22.95 20.43 3.32
CA PRO A 155 -22.31 19.33 4.04
C PRO A 155 -21.22 18.68 3.18
N ILE A 156 -20.14 18.20 3.81
CA ILE A 156 -19.13 17.35 3.16
C ILE A 156 -19.54 15.89 3.36
N LYS A 157 -19.53 15.11 2.28
CA LYS A 157 -19.67 13.64 2.30
C LYS A 157 -18.32 13.01 1.98
N LEU A 158 -17.73 12.36 2.96
CA LEU A 158 -16.38 11.81 2.88
C LEU A 158 -16.42 10.32 2.56
N PHE A 159 -15.63 9.91 1.57
CA PHE A 159 -15.44 8.52 1.14
C PHE A 159 -13.94 8.22 1.08
N GLY A 160 -13.51 7.11 1.64
CA GLY A 160 -12.10 6.78 1.64
C GLY A 160 -11.83 5.31 1.94
N ALA A 161 -10.60 4.90 1.68
CA ALA A 161 -10.16 3.54 1.93
C ALA A 161 -10.33 3.16 3.40
N GLY A 162 -10.60 1.90 3.67
CA GLY A 162 -10.71 1.34 5.01
C GLY A 162 -9.36 1.21 5.71
N SER A 163 -9.39 0.94 6.99
CA SER A 163 -8.20 0.93 7.86
C SER A 163 -7.18 -0.17 7.54
N ASP A 164 -7.58 -1.21 6.81
CA ASP A 164 -6.71 -2.33 6.41
C ASP A 164 -6.07 -2.11 5.04
N SER A 165 -6.48 -1.03 4.34
CA SER A 165 -5.97 -0.67 3.01
C SER A 165 -4.62 0.05 3.08
N GLY A 166 -3.68 -0.35 2.20
CA GLY A 166 -2.44 0.39 1.98
C GLY A 166 -2.66 1.81 1.43
N THR A 167 -3.77 2.03 0.74
CA THR A 167 -4.23 3.35 0.29
C THR A 167 -4.53 4.26 1.48
N PHE A 168 -5.20 3.74 2.52
CA PHE A 168 -5.43 4.48 3.76
C PHE A 168 -4.13 4.84 4.47
N ASP A 169 -3.22 3.88 4.60
CA ASP A 169 -1.92 4.11 5.23
C ASP A 169 -1.15 5.22 4.51
N TYR A 170 -1.10 5.16 3.17
CA TYR A 170 -0.41 6.15 2.36
C TYR A 170 -1.07 7.52 2.41
N PHE A 171 -2.38 7.61 2.19
CA PHE A 171 -3.10 8.88 2.22
C PHE A 171 -2.91 9.60 3.55
N THR A 172 -3.08 8.88 4.66
CA THR A 172 -2.95 9.46 6.00
C THR A 172 -1.52 9.88 6.30
N GLU A 173 -0.51 9.15 5.84
CA GLU A 173 0.89 9.56 5.97
C GLU A 173 1.21 10.80 5.12
N ALA A 174 0.80 10.81 3.86
CA ALA A 174 1.08 11.90 2.92
C ALA A 174 0.37 13.20 3.28
N ILE A 175 -0.87 13.12 3.76
CA ILE A 175 -1.72 14.29 4.03
C ILE A 175 -1.65 14.71 5.51
N ASN A 176 -1.77 13.77 6.44
CA ASN A 176 -1.83 14.06 7.88
C ASN A 176 -0.45 13.97 8.56
N GLY A 177 0.57 13.49 7.83
CA GLY A 177 1.95 13.37 8.33
C GLY A 177 2.20 12.13 9.20
N LYS A 178 1.21 11.25 9.36
CA LYS A 178 1.34 10.01 10.12
C LYS A 178 0.39 8.97 9.57
N SER A 179 0.94 7.80 9.23
CA SER A 179 0.14 6.64 8.81
C SER A 179 -0.92 6.29 9.84
N LYS A 180 -2.12 5.99 9.37
CA LYS A 180 -3.33 5.65 10.15
C LYS A 180 -3.90 6.78 11.00
N ALA A 181 -3.36 7.99 10.94
CA ALA A 181 -3.92 9.14 11.64
C ALA A 181 -5.02 9.80 10.79
N SER A 182 -6.28 9.48 11.04
CA SER A 182 -7.44 10.00 10.32
C SER A 182 -8.64 10.17 11.25
N ARG A 183 -9.61 10.99 10.81
CA ARG A 183 -10.96 10.94 11.37
C ARG A 183 -11.60 9.60 11.03
N GLY A 184 -12.62 9.19 11.82
CA GLY A 184 -13.35 7.93 11.63
C GLY A 184 -14.80 8.08 11.15
N ASP A 185 -15.30 9.33 11.03
CA ASP A 185 -16.69 9.63 10.67
C ASP A 185 -16.87 9.86 9.15
N TYR A 186 -16.29 8.97 8.35
CA TYR A 186 -16.44 8.93 6.90
C TYR A 186 -16.93 7.55 6.43
N THR A 187 -17.41 7.43 5.21
CA THR A 187 -17.73 6.13 4.61
C THR A 187 -16.43 5.45 4.19
N ALA A 188 -16.04 4.44 4.96
CA ALA A 188 -14.87 3.62 4.72
C ALA A 188 -15.23 2.36 3.93
N SER A 189 -14.40 1.98 2.96
CA SER A 189 -14.52 0.70 2.26
C SER A 189 -13.15 0.20 1.81
N GLU A 190 -12.95 -1.13 1.87
CA GLU A 190 -11.83 -1.82 1.23
C GLU A 190 -12.10 -2.08 -0.26
N ASP A 191 -13.36 -1.97 -0.69
CA ASP A 191 -13.76 -2.05 -2.09
C ASP A 191 -13.91 -0.64 -2.68
N ASP A 192 -12.96 -0.25 -3.54
CA ASP A 192 -12.93 1.06 -4.19
C ASP A 192 -14.16 1.30 -5.09
N ASN A 193 -14.84 0.26 -5.58
CA ASN A 193 -16.07 0.42 -6.36
C ASN A 193 -17.21 1.01 -5.50
N VAL A 194 -17.26 0.70 -4.22
CA VAL A 194 -18.20 1.31 -3.26
C VAL A 194 -17.92 2.81 -3.13
N LEU A 195 -16.64 3.18 -3.06
CA LEU A 195 -16.21 4.58 -2.97
C LEU A 195 -16.53 5.35 -4.26
N VAL A 196 -16.25 4.75 -5.44
CA VAL A 196 -16.61 5.28 -6.77
C VAL A 196 -18.11 5.56 -6.84
N GLN A 197 -18.94 4.59 -6.43
CA GLN A 197 -20.39 4.74 -6.42
C GLN A 197 -20.84 5.88 -5.50
N GLY A 198 -20.34 5.92 -4.27
CA GLY A 198 -20.69 6.95 -3.29
C GLY A 198 -20.37 8.36 -3.79
N VAL A 199 -19.17 8.59 -4.31
CA VAL A 199 -18.76 9.91 -4.81
C VAL A 199 -19.54 10.29 -6.08
N SER A 200 -19.82 9.35 -6.97
CA SER A 200 -20.54 9.64 -8.23
C SER A 200 -22.00 10.06 -8.02
N GLN A 201 -22.60 9.71 -6.88
CA GLN A 201 -24.02 9.97 -6.61
C GLN A 201 -24.30 11.28 -5.85
N ASP A 202 -23.31 11.87 -5.19
CA ASP A 202 -23.51 13.08 -4.38
C ASP A 202 -22.56 14.21 -4.80
N VAL A 203 -23.13 15.37 -5.17
CA VAL A 203 -22.34 16.56 -5.58
C VAL A 203 -21.47 17.11 -4.45
N ASN A 204 -21.82 16.82 -3.20
CA ASN A 204 -21.10 17.24 -2.00
C ASN A 204 -20.09 16.18 -1.53
N ALA A 205 -19.93 15.09 -2.30
CA ALA A 205 -18.98 14.04 -1.97
C ALA A 205 -17.56 14.38 -2.44
N ILE A 206 -16.61 13.96 -1.64
CA ILE A 206 -15.18 13.88 -1.97
C ILE A 206 -14.66 12.55 -1.46
N GLY A 207 -13.81 11.90 -2.25
CA GLY A 207 -13.18 10.65 -1.86
C GLY A 207 -11.74 10.55 -2.33
N TYR A 208 -11.05 9.50 -1.88
CA TYR A 208 -9.73 9.13 -2.36
C TYR A 208 -9.60 7.62 -2.50
N PHE A 209 -8.92 7.19 -3.54
CA PHE A 209 -8.60 5.79 -3.85
C PHE A 209 -7.50 5.72 -4.92
N GLY A 210 -7.11 4.51 -5.32
CA GLY A 210 -6.08 4.27 -6.32
C GLY A 210 -6.41 4.87 -7.68
N TYR A 211 -5.40 5.40 -8.37
CA TYR A 211 -5.54 6.04 -9.68
C TYR A 211 -6.19 5.12 -10.73
N ALA A 212 -5.93 3.81 -10.69
CA ALA A 212 -6.51 2.86 -11.65
C ALA A 212 -8.05 2.89 -11.64
N TYR A 213 -8.67 2.94 -10.47
CA TYR A 213 -10.14 3.03 -10.35
C TYR A 213 -10.69 4.34 -10.90
N TYR A 214 -9.99 5.45 -10.69
CA TYR A 214 -10.36 6.71 -11.33
C TYR A 214 -10.25 6.61 -12.86
N ALA A 215 -9.16 6.06 -13.38
CA ALA A 215 -8.92 5.93 -14.82
C ALA A 215 -10.03 5.16 -15.53
N GLU A 216 -10.58 4.13 -14.89
CA GLU A 216 -11.71 3.35 -15.39
C GLU A 216 -13.07 4.05 -15.24
N ASN A 217 -13.18 5.09 -14.39
CA ASN A 217 -14.43 5.75 -14.06
C ASN A 217 -14.47 7.26 -14.35
N GLN A 218 -13.64 7.75 -15.28
CA GLN A 218 -13.52 9.18 -15.59
C GLN A 218 -14.82 9.84 -16.07
N GLN A 219 -15.76 9.07 -16.62
CA GLN A 219 -17.08 9.59 -17.03
C GLN A 219 -18.00 9.86 -15.83
N ARG A 220 -17.76 9.24 -14.70
CA ARG A 220 -18.59 9.31 -13.49
C ARG A 220 -17.98 10.17 -12.38
N LEU A 221 -16.69 10.45 -12.48
CA LEU A 221 -15.88 11.11 -11.48
C LEU A 221 -15.04 12.22 -12.10
N LYS A 222 -14.72 13.22 -11.29
CA LYS A 222 -13.75 14.25 -11.62
C LYS A 222 -12.58 14.17 -10.66
N ALA A 223 -11.36 14.02 -11.17
CA ALA A 223 -10.16 14.14 -10.36
C ALA A 223 -9.93 15.59 -9.95
N VAL A 224 -9.53 15.79 -8.72
CA VAL A 224 -9.14 17.10 -8.20
C VAL A 224 -7.63 17.24 -8.30
N ALA A 225 -7.17 18.32 -8.90
CA ALA A 225 -5.75 18.62 -8.96
C ALA A 225 -5.22 18.97 -7.56
N ILE A 226 -4.01 18.54 -7.24
CA ILE A 226 -3.39 18.74 -5.93
C ILE A 226 -2.40 19.93 -6.01
N VAL A 227 -2.53 20.84 -5.08
CA VAL A 227 -1.55 21.91 -4.82
C VAL A 227 -0.70 21.48 -3.63
N GLU A 228 0.53 21.04 -3.90
CA GLU A 228 1.44 20.49 -2.88
C GLU A 228 1.68 21.50 -1.75
N LYS A 229 1.97 22.75 -2.11
CA LYS A 229 2.24 23.86 -1.17
C LYS A 229 1.72 25.17 -1.76
N ALA A 230 1.47 26.13 -0.90
CA ALA A 230 1.07 27.47 -1.32
C ALA A 230 2.05 28.05 -2.38
N GLY A 231 1.49 28.56 -3.47
CA GLY A 231 2.25 29.12 -4.59
C GLY A 231 2.77 28.11 -5.62
N LYS A 232 2.59 26.80 -5.39
CA LYS A 232 2.84 25.76 -6.40
C LYS A 232 1.64 25.64 -7.34
N PRO A 233 1.85 25.20 -8.59
CA PRO A 233 0.74 24.89 -9.49
C PRO A 233 -0.09 23.71 -8.99
N ALA A 234 -1.37 23.72 -9.33
CA ALA A 234 -2.22 22.57 -9.17
C ALA A 234 -1.86 21.50 -10.22
N VAL A 235 -1.61 20.28 -9.80
CA VAL A 235 -1.24 19.16 -10.67
C VAL A 235 -2.33 18.10 -10.63
N ALA A 236 -2.88 17.78 -11.80
CA ALA A 236 -3.85 16.69 -11.94
C ALA A 236 -3.13 15.33 -11.99
N PRO A 237 -3.77 14.26 -11.46
CA PRO A 237 -3.24 12.91 -11.59
C PRO A 237 -3.26 12.45 -13.04
N SER A 238 -2.15 11.94 -13.52
CA SER A 238 -1.99 11.29 -14.82
C SER A 238 -0.74 10.41 -14.81
N GLU A 239 -0.63 9.46 -15.72
CA GLU A 239 0.60 8.68 -15.88
C GLU A 239 1.82 9.60 -16.03
N ALA A 240 1.72 10.63 -16.86
CA ALA A 240 2.81 11.57 -17.08
C ALA A 240 3.22 12.31 -15.80
N SER A 241 2.25 12.82 -15.02
CA SER A 241 2.55 13.57 -13.78
C SER A 241 3.06 12.66 -12.65
N VAL A 242 2.69 11.39 -12.66
CA VAL A 242 3.21 10.38 -11.73
C VAL A 242 4.64 10.00 -12.10
N LEU A 243 4.88 9.65 -13.38
CA LEU A 243 6.20 9.21 -13.83
C LEU A 243 7.27 10.32 -13.75
N ASN A 244 6.89 11.58 -14.02
CA ASN A 244 7.83 12.71 -13.92
C ASN A 244 7.95 13.29 -12.50
N GLY A 245 7.23 12.69 -11.50
CA GLY A 245 7.30 13.07 -10.10
C GLY A 245 6.66 14.43 -9.76
N THR A 246 5.83 15.02 -10.63
CA THR A 246 5.17 16.31 -10.37
C THR A 246 3.88 16.17 -9.56
N TYR A 247 3.23 15.02 -9.56
CA TYR A 247 2.01 14.77 -8.79
C TYR A 247 2.32 14.42 -7.33
N GLN A 248 2.65 15.44 -6.52
CA GLN A 248 3.03 15.28 -5.12
C GLN A 248 1.98 15.86 -4.16
N PRO A 249 1.81 15.27 -2.95
CA PRO A 249 2.52 14.10 -2.40
C PRO A 249 1.81 12.76 -2.67
N LEU A 250 0.86 12.70 -3.58
CA LEU A 250 -0.01 11.54 -3.80
C LEU A 250 0.51 10.58 -4.89
N SER A 251 1.78 10.67 -5.26
CA SER A 251 2.47 9.64 -6.05
C SER A 251 3.80 9.26 -5.40
N ARG A 252 4.16 7.99 -5.51
CA ARG A 252 5.36 7.43 -4.90
C ARG A 252 5.87 6.21 -5.66
N PRO A 253 7.18 5.93 -5.65
CA PRO A 253 7.70 4.62 -6.04
C PRO A 253 7.31 3.57 -5.00
N ILE A 254 7.15 2.35 -5.45
CA ILE A 254 7.00 1.14 -4.63
C ILE A 254 8.15 0.17 -4.92
N PHE A 255 8.56 -0.59 -3.91
CA PHE A 255 9.73 -1.43 -3.89
C PHE A 255 9.39 -2.85 -3.47
#